data_d2011c2048511972c391dc929bdbb4dc
#
_entry.id   d2011c2048511972c391dc929bdbb4dc
#
_cell.length_a   1.000
_cell.length_b   1.000
_cell.length_c   1.000
_cell.angle_alpha   90.00
_cell.angle_beta   90.00
_cell.angle_gamma   90.00
#
_symmetry.space_group_name_H-M   'P 1'
#
loop_
_entity.id
_entity.type
_entity.pdbx_description
1 polymer ?
#
loop_
_entity_poly.entity_id
_entity_poly.type
_entity_poly.pdbx_seq_one_letter_code
_entity_poly.pdbx_strand_id
1 'polypeptide(L)'
;MSKVIGIDLGTTNSCVAVMEGGVPVVISNAEGGRTTPSIVAFAKNGERLVGDPAKRQAVTNVSRTVASVKRQMGTDRKVKIDGKKYTPEEISAMILAKLKKDAESYLGEEVTRAVITVPAYFSDAQRQATKNAGKIAGLSVERIINEPTSAALAYGLDKSVSQKIMVYDLGGGTFDVSVIEIGDGVVEVLATAGNNHLGGDDFDQRIMNYLIGEFKKAEGIDLSKDQTAVQRIKEEAEKAKKELSSSMTVQINLPFIAVGKDGPKHMDITLTRSKFEELTSDLIDQTAGPVHQALSDAGISTSELHMVLLVGGSTRMPAVSEKVRQLTGKEPSKNMNPDECVALGAAIQGGKIAGEAGLNEILLMDVTPLSLSIETAGGVATRLIDRNSTIPTRYSQIFTTAANFQTTVEIKVLQGERAMARDNQVLGTFKLKGIKRAMRGGPQIEVTFDIDVNGILNVSAKDLATGKEQSITITASSNMSDKDIERAMEDAKVYESEDQEKRDAIGSYNEGENTLYKGEAYLAQHKKELSREQRSELKSAISDLKHSMKRIKPQNITEEQGRAIKEASERVNQLIR
;
A
#
# COMPACT_ATOMS: atom_id res chain seq x y z
N MET A 1 -12.97 -3.10 24.15
CA MET A 1 -12.25 -2.09 23.34
C MET A 1 -12.28 -2.58 21.90
N SER A 2 -12.49 -1.72 20.92
CA SER A 2 -12.46 -2.12 19.52
C SER A 2 -11.08 -2.69 19.15
N LYS A 3 -11.06 -3.75 18.35
CA LYS A 3 -9.83 -4.36 17.84
C LYS A 3 -9.00 -3.33 17.05
N VAL A 4 -7.68 -3.44 17.10
CA VAL A 4 -6.76 -2.67 16.26
C VAL A 4 -6.20 -3.63 15.22
N ILE A 5 -6.45 -3.35 13.96
CA ILE A 5 -5.93 -4.18 12.86
C ILE A 5 -4.54 -3.73 12.44
N GLY A 6 -3.72 -4.67 11.97
CA GLY A 6 -2.44 -4.41 11.33
C GLY A 6 -2.59 -4.50 9.81
N ILE A 7 -2.14 -3.48 9.09
CA ILE A 7 -2.24 -3.42 7.64
C ILE A 7 -0.86 -3.25 7.04
N ASP A 8 -0.50 -4.16 6.14
CA ASP A 8 0.55 -3.96 5.15
C ASP A 8 -0.08 -3.36 3.89
N LEU A 9 0.15 -2.07 3.66
CA LEU A 9 -0.28 -1.39 2.44
C LEU A 9 0.82 -1.51 1.37
N GLY A 10 0.91 -2.67 0.73
CA GLY A 10 1.95 -2.96 -0.25
C GLY A 10 1.75 -2.29 -1.62
N THR A 11 2.82 -2.18 -2.41
CA THR A 11 2.76 -1.62 -3.78
C THR A 11 1.90 -2.47 -4.72
N THR A 12 2.08 -3.79 -4.68
CA THR A 12 1.41 -4.74 -5.56
C THR A 12 0.28 -5.48 -4.85
N ASN A 13 0.52 -5.94 -3.63
CA ASN A 13 -0.47 -6.63 -2.80
C ASN A 13 -0.46 -6.01 -1.41
N SER A 14 -1.62 -5.94 -0.79
CA SER A 14 -1.81 -5.52 0.59
C SER A 14 -2.31 -6.70 1.43
N CYS A 15 -2.04 -6.67 2.72
CA CYS A 15 -2.43 -7.71 3.66
C CYS A 15 -2.98 -7.09 4.95
N VAL A 16 -3.96 -7.73 5.56
CA VAL A 16 -4.53 -7.30 6.85
C VAL A 16 -4.50 -8.45 7.86
N ALA A 17 -4.14 -8.13 9.08
CA ALA A 17 -4.07 -9.09 10.17
C ALA A 17 -4.61 -8.50 11.48
N VAL A 18 -4.92 -9.35 12.43
CA VAL A 18 -5.43 -8.98 13.76
C VAL A 18 -4.85 -9.91 14.81
N MET A 19 -4.82 -9.47 16.07
CA MET A 19 -4.51 -10.34 17.19
C MET A 19 -5.76 -11.11 17.63
N GLU A 20 -5.64 -12.45 17.71
CA GLU A 20 -6.67 -13.35 18.20
C GLU A 20 -6.07 -14.38 19.16
N GLY A 21 -6.60 -14.46 20.37
CA GLY A 21 -6.12 -15.45 21.35
C GLY A 21 -4.63 -15.34 21.67
N GLY A 22 -4.04 -14.14 21.56
CA GLY A 22 -2.62 -13.89 21.83
C GLY A 22 -1.68 -14.18 20.66
N VAL A 23 -2.22 -14.53 19.48
CA VAL A 23 -1.43 -14.76 18.25
C VAL A 23 -1.90 -13.86 17.12
N PRO A 24 -1.00 -13.39 16.24
CA PRO A 24 -1.38 -12.63 15.07
C PRO A 24 -1.93 -13.54 13.97
N VAL A 25 -3.07 -13.18 13.39
CA VAL A 25 -3.78 -13.96 12.37
C VAL A 25 -4.04 -13.08 11.15
N VAL A 26 -3.69 -13.58 9.96
CA VAL A 26 -4.02 -12.91 8.69
C VAL A 26 -5.50 -13.11 8.37
N ILE A 27 -6.19 -12.03 8.07
CA ILE A 27 -7.59 -12.02 7.66
C ILE A 27 -7.68 -12.28 6.16
N SER A 28 -8.46 -13.28 5.77
CA SER A 28 -8.75 -13.53 4.34
C SER A 28 -9.74 -12.49 3.81
N ASN A 29 -9.52 -12.06 2.58
CA ASN A 29 -10.44 -11.13 1.89
C ASN A 29 -11.74 -11.85 1.46
N ALA A 30 -12.73 -11.09 0.98
CA ALA A 30 -14.01 -11.62 0.52
C ALA A 30 -13.89 -12.59 -0.66
N GLU A 31 -12.79 -12.56 -1.40
CA GLU A 31 -12.47 -13.45 -2.51
C GLU A 31 -11.73 -14.73 -2.06
N GLY A 32 -11.47 -14.88 -0.75
CA GLY A 32 -10.79 -16.02 -0.14
C GLY A 32 -9.26 -15.95 -0.15
N GLY A 33 -8.69 -14.84 -0.66
CA GLY A 33 -7.26 -14.59 -0.69
C GLY A 33 -6.73 -14.09 0.66
N ARG A 34 -5.49 -14.43 1.01
CA ARG A 34 -4.80 -13.91 2.20
C ARG A 34 -4.12 -12.55 1.95
N THR A 35 -3.98 -12.19 0.69
CA THR A 35 -3.53 -10.87 0.23
C THR A 35 -4.53 -10.30 -0.75
N THR A 36 -4.60 -8.97 -0.84
CA THR A 36 -5.49 -8.23 -1.75
C THR A 36 -4.65 -7.45 -2.73
N PRO A 37 -4.81 -7.62 -4.05
CA PRO A 37 -4.10 -6.79 -5.04
C PRO A 37 -4.34 -5.29 -4.78
N SER A 38 -3.26 -4.49 -4.74
CA SER A 38 -3.32 -3.03 -4.55
C SER A 38 -3.74 -2.33 -5.84
N ILE A 39 -4.90 -2.71 -6.37
CA ILE A 39 -5.45 -2.25 -7.64
C ILE A 39 -6.85 -1.70 -7.40
N VAL A 40 -7.11 -0.53 -7.98
CA VAL A 40 -8.42 0.13 -7.98
C VAL A 40 -8.87 0.33 -9.41
N ALA A 41 -10.12 0.01 -9.71
CA ALA A 41 -10.72 0.26 -11.01
C ALA A 41 -12.10 0.92 -10.89
N PHE A 42 -12.45 1.71 -11.89
CA PHE A 42 -13.73 2.40 -12.00
C PHE A 42 -14.50 1.79 -13.17
N ALA A 43 -15.56 1.05 -12.87
CA ALA A 43 -16.39 0.43 -13.87
C ALA A 43 -17.22 1.49 -14.64
N LYS A 44 -17.71 1.13 -15.82
CA LYS A 44 -18.50 2.07 -16.66
C LYS A 44 -19.79 2.55 -16.00
N ASN A 45 -20.33 1.77 -15.08
CA ASN A 45 -21.53 2.11 -14.28
C ASN A 45 -21.23 2.97 -13.04
N GLY A 46 -19.97 3.43 -12.86
CA GLY A 46 -19.51 4.23 -11.72
C GLY A 46 -19.12 3.42 -10.50
N GLU A 47 -19.26 2.10 -10.51
CA GLU A 47 -18.86 1.21 -9.41
C GLU A 47 -17.34 1.23 -9.23
N ARG A 48 -16.88 1.24 -7.98
CA ARG A 48 -15.46 1.12 -7.60
C ARG A 48 -15.15 -0.33 -7.30
N LEU A 49 -14.17 -0.86 -8.03
CA LEU A 49 -13.66 -2.20 -7.83
C LEU A 49 -12.28 -2.10 -7.19
N VAL A 50 -12.01 -2.93 -6.18
CA VAL A 50 -10.71 -2.98 -5.48
C VAL A 50 -10.27 -4.43 -5.36
N GLY A 51 -8.98 -4.67 -5.48
CA GLY A 51 -8.39 -6.00 -5.33
C GLY A 51 -8.59 -6.89 -6.57
N ASP A 52 -8.94 -8.14 -6.35
CA ASP A 52 -9.12 -9.13 -7.43
C ASP A 52 -10.19 -8.74 -8.46
N PRO A 53 -11.35 -8.18 -8.08
CA PRO A 53 -12.32 -7.68 -9.06
C PRO A 53 -11.73 -6.60 -9.98
N ALA A 54 -10.92 -5.68 -9.44
CA ALA A 54 -10.24 -4.66 -10.23
C ALA A 54 -9.17 -5.26 -11.15
N LYS A 55 -8.40 -6.23 -10.66
CA LYS A 55 -7.35 -6.92 -11.43
C LYS A 55 -7.95 -7.69 -12.61
N ARG A 56 -9.03 -8.45 -12.40
CA ARG A 56 -9.66 -9.28 -13.44
C ARG A 56 -10.17 -8.51 -14.66
N GLN A 57 -10.56 -7.25 -14.50
CA GLN A 57 -11.08 -6.43 -15.59
C GLN A 57 -10.04 -5.44 -16.16
N ALA A 58 -8.80 -5.43 -15.66
CA ALA A 58 -7.77 -4.43 -16.01
C ALA A 58 -7.49 -4.37 -17.51
N VAL A 59 -7.41 -5.52 -18.19
CA VAL A 59 -7.18 -5.60 -19.64
C VAL A 59 -8.28 -4.90 -20.46
N THR A 60 -9.53 -5.01 -20.03
CA THR A 60 -10.68 -4.43 -20.77
C THR A 60 -11.01 -3.00 -20.35
N ASN A 61 -10.36 -2.49 -19.30
CA ASN A 61 -10.63 -1.19 -18.69
C ASN A 61 -9.35 -0.46 -18.26
N VAL A 62 -8.32 -0.51 -19.10
CA VAL A 62 -6.96 -0.01 -18.78
C VAL A 62 -6.97 1.43 -18.30
N SER A 63 -7.67 2.33 -19.03
CA SER A 63 -7.69 3.78 -18.75
C SER A 63 -8.37 4.15 -17.41
N ARG A 64 -9.11 3.22 -16.81
CA ARG A 64 -9.84 3.41 -15.54
C ARG A 64 -9.34 2.48 -14.44
N THR A 65 -8.18 1.85 -14.63
CA THR A 65 -7.56 0.94 -13.66
C THR A 65 -6.25 1.52 -13.19
N VAL A 66 -6.07 1.60 -11.87
CA VAL A 66 -4.89 2.16 -11.21
C VAL A 66 -4.21 1.06 -10.41
N ALA A 67 -2.93 0.84 -10.70
CA ALA A 67 -2.05 -0.08 -9.98
C ALA A 67 -0.79 0.65 -9.52
N SER A 68 -0.09 0.08 -8.54
CA SER A 68 1.21 0.56 -8.02
C SER A 68 1.19 2.02 -7.55
N VAL A 69 0.04 2.51 -7.07
CA VAL A 69 -0.14 3.90 -6.63
C VAL A 69 0.79 4.30 -5.48
N LYS A 70 1.20 3.35 -4.64
CA LYS A 70 2.12 3.57 -3.51
C LYS A 70 3.43 4.24 -3.93
N ARG A 71 3.94 3.97 -5.15
CA ARG A 71 5.12 4.63 -5.74
C ARG A 71 4.94 6.14 -5.98
N GLN A 72 3.70 6.64 -5.90
CA GLN A 72 3.36 8.04 -6.12
C GLN A 72 2.97 8.76 -4.83
N MET A 73 2.96 8.05 -3.68
CA MET A 73 2.64 8.64 -2.38
C MET A 73 3.59 9.80 -2.06
N GLY A 74 3.04 10.87 -1.48
CA GLY A 74 3.79 12.07 -1.13
C GLY A 74 4.19 12.95 -2.34
N THR A 75 3.62 12.71 -3.53
CA THR A 75 3.83 13.54 -4.73
C THR A 75 2.53 14.27 -5.11
N ASP A 76 2.63 15.32 -5.92
CA ASP A 76 1.51 16.09 -6.46
C ASP A 76 0.83 15.43 -7.69
N ARG A 77 1.25 14.22 -8.03
CA ARG A 77 0.75 13.48 -9.18
C ARG A 77 -0.70 13.07 -8.95
N LYS A 78 -1.55 13.32 -9.95
CA LYS A 78 -2.98 12.98 -9.89
C LYS A 78 -3.36 12.06 -11.04
N VAL A 79 -4.14 11.05 -10.73
CA VAL A 79 -4.74 10.15 -11.72
C VAL A 79 -6.05 10.75 -12.19
N LYS A 80 -6.23 10.91 -13.49
CA LYS A 80 -7.48 11.45 -14.07
C LYS A 80 -8.33 10.29 -14.57
N ILE A 81 -9.54 10.16 -14.03
CA ILE A 81 -10.52 9.15 -14.41
C ILE A 81 -11.87 9.84 -14.59
N ASP A 82 -12.49 9.71 -15.75
CA ASP A 82 -13.81 10.28 -16.09
C ASP A 82 -13.95 11.78 -15.77
N GLY A 83 -12.86 12.53 -15.99
CA GLY A 83 -12.82 13.97 -15.71
C GLY A 83 -12.49 14.35 -14.26
N LYS A 84 -12.65 13.45 -13.29
CA LYS A 84 -12.22 13.64 -11.89
C LYS A 84 -10.74 13.32 -11.74
N LYS A 85 -10.04 14.08 -10.87
CA LYS A 85 -8.64 13.86 -10.53
C LYS A 85 -8.56 13.28 -9.14
N TYR A 86 -7.86 12.17 -8.98
CA TYR A 86 -7.63 11.48 -7.71
C TYR A 86 -6.18 11.60 -7.30
N THR A 87 -5.93 11.89 -6.03
CA THR A 87 -4.59 11.86 -5.44
C THR A 87 -4.16 10.44 -5.13
N PRO A 88 -2.86 10.17 -4.94
CA PRO A 88 -2.39 8.86 -4.48
C PRO A 88 -3.02 8.43 -3.15
N GLU A 89 -3.26 9.38 -2.24
CA GLU A 89 -3.93 9.16 -0.96
C GLU A 89 -5.36 8.68 -1.13
N GLU A 90 -6.15 9.32 -2.03
CA GLU A 90 -7.54 8.91 -2.30
C GLU A 90 -7.62 7.50 -2.89
N ILE A 91 -6.71 7.14 -3.81
CA ILE A 91 -6.65 5.78 -4.37
C ILE A 91 -6.22 4.76 -3.30
N SER A 92 -5.21 5.10 -2.49
CA SER A 92 -4.76 4.24 -1.39
C SER A 92 -5.84 4.06 -0.33
N ALA A 93 -6.63 5.10 -0.05
CA ALA A 93 -7.76 5.04 0.86
C ALA A 93 -8.84 4.03 0.41
N MET A 94 -9.07 3.90 -0.90
CA MET A 94 -9.99 2.88 -1.43
C MET A 94 -9.51 1.47 -1.14
N ILE A 95 -8.19 1.22 -1.23
CA ILE A 95 -7.58 -0.06 -0.86
C ILE A 95 -7.75 -0.31 0.65
N LEU A 96 -7.42 0.69 1.48
CA LEU A 96 -7.55 0.59 2.93
C LEU A 96 -9.01 0.37 3.36
N ALA A 97 -9.97 1.02 2.72
CA ALA A 97 -11.41 0.83 2.98
C ALA A 97 -11.86 -0.61 2.65
N LYS A 98 -11.32 -1.22 1.57
CA LYS A 98 -11.57 -2.65 1.26
C LYS A 98 -11.02 -3.55 2.36
N LEU A 99 -9.77 -3.35 2.80
CA LEU A 99 -9.15 -4.14 3.86
C LEU A 99 -9.88 -3.97 5.21
N LYS A 100 -10.31 -2.75 5.54
CA LYS A 100 -11.17 -2.46 6.68
C LYS A 100 -12.45 -3.29 6.61
N LYS A 101 -13.13 -3.25 5.48
CA LYS A 101 -14.40 -3.98 5.27
C LYS A 101 -14.22 -5.51 5.36
N ASP A 102 -13.13 -6.05 4.83
CA ASP A 102 -12.80 -7.47 4.97
C ASP A 102 -12.57 -7.83 6.44
N ALA A 103 -11.88 -6.96 7.20
CA ALA A 103 -11.66 -7.13 8.63
C ALA A 103 -12.99 -7.07 9.43
N GLU A 104 -13.87 -6.12 9.12
CA GLU A 104 -15.19 -6.00 9.74
C GLU A 104 -16.06 -7.23 9.45
N SER A 105 -16.02 -7.74 8.23
CA SER A 105 -16.75 -8.96 7.85
C SER A 105 -16.24 -10.19 8.58
N TYR A 106 -14.93 -10.28 8.81
CA TYR A 106 -14.30 -11.37 9.52
C TYR A 106 -14.58 -11.31 11.03
N LEU A 107 -14.46 -10.11 11.63
CA LEU A 107 -14.60 -9.90 13.08
C LEU A 107 -16.05 -9.81 13.54
N GLY A 108 -16.99 -9.47 12.64
CA GLY A 108 -18.39 -9.23 12.96
C GLY A 108 -18.63 -7.96 13.78
N GLU A 109 -17.65 -7.02 13.80
CA GLU A 109 -17.72 -5.74 14.49
C GLU A 109 -17.10 -4.62 13.66
N GLU A 110 -17.44 -3.36 13.97
CA GLU A 110 -16.86 -2.19 13.33
C GLU A 110 -15.38 -2.04 13.68
N VAL A 111 -14.57 -1.75 12.67
CA VAL A 111 -13.12 -1.51 12.80
C VAL A 111 -12.81 -0.05 12.51
N THR A 112 -12.37 0.66 13.54
CA THR A 112 -12.06 2.11 13.45
C THR A 112 -10.59 2.43 13.65
N ARG A 113 -9.76 1.45 14.06
CA ARG A 113 -8.37 1.68 14.47
C ARG A 113 -7.41 0.76 13.72
N ALA A 114 -6.28 1.29 13.27
CA ALA A 114 -5.27 0.51 12.54
C ALA A 114 -3.85 0.94 12.84
N VAL A 115 -2.92 -0.01 12.72
CA VAL A 115 -1.49 0.21 12.50
C VAL A 115 -1.22 -0.03 11.02
N ILE A 116 -0.58 0.91 10.33
CA ILE A 116 -0.31 0.79 8.88
C ILE A 116 1.21 0.82 8.66
N THR A 117 1.69 -0.05 7.78
CA THR A 117 3.12 -0.13 7.48
C THR A 117 3.52 0.75 6.31
N VAL A 118 4.78 1.16 6.33
CA VAL A 118 5.44 1.90 5.23
C VAL A 118 6.85 1.37 5.02
N PRO A 119 7.43 1.49 3.83
CA PRO A 119 8.85 1.25 3.62
C PRO A 119 9.71 2.05 4.59
N ALA A 120 10.80 1.47 5.07
CA ALA A 120 11.67 2.16 6.03
C ALA A 120 12.26 3.45 5.44
N TYR A 121 12.53 3.45 4.13
CA TYR A 121 13.12 4.58 3.41
C TYR A 121 12.09 5.61 2.89
N PHE A 122 10.83 5.52 3.34
CA PHE A 122 9.83 6.56 3.03
C PHE A 122 10.18 7.88 3.69
N SER A 123 10.04 8.97 2.91
CA SER A 123 10.15 10.34 3.41
C SER A 123 8.96 10.70 4.31
N ASP A 124 9.10 11.77 5.10
CA ASP A 124 8.01 12.32 5.92
C ASP A 124 6.74 12.58 5.11
N ALA A 125 6.88 13.11 3.90
CA ALA A 125 5.79 13.36 2.99
C ALA A 125 5.00 12.10 2.66
N GLN A 126 5.69 10.98 2.39
CA GLN A 126 5.09 9.70 2.07
C GLN A 126 4.41 9.06 3.29
N ARG A 127 5.02 9.20 4.48
CA ARG A 127 4.44 8.75 5.76
C ARG A 127 3.15 9.50 6.10
N GLN A 128 3.17 10.82 5.98
CA GLN A 128 1.98 11.64 6.21
C GLN A 128 0.88 11.34 5.19
N ALA A 129 1.23 11.16 3.91
CA ALA A 129 0.27 10.75 2.87
C ALA A 129 -0.39 9.40 3.20
N THR A 130 0.37 8.44 3.72
CA THR A 130 -0.16 7.14 4.18
C THR A 130 -1.12 7.31 5.36
N LYS A 131 -0.77 8.15 6.32
CA LYS A 131 -1.65 8.49 7.46
C LYS A 131 -2.95 9.15 7.00
N ASN A 132 -2.87 10.07 6.02
CA ASN A 132 -4.03 10.72 5.43
C ASN A 132 -4.93 9.71 4.70
N ALA A 133 -4.35 8.79 3.93
CA ALA A 133 -5.10 7.72 3.27
C ALA A 133 -5.89 6.86 4.28
N GLY A 134 -5.28 6.55 5.44
CA GLY A 134 -5.97 5.86 6.54
C GLY A 134 -7.17 6.64 7.07
N LYS A 135 -7.00 7.95 7.31
CA LYS A 135 -8.09 8.84 7.74
C LYS A 135 -9.23 8.90 6.72
N ILE A 136 -8.91 9.05 5.43
CA ILE A 136 -9.90 9.06 4.33
C ILE A 136 -10.67 7.73 4.28
N ALA A 137 -10.02 6.62 4.58
CA ALA A 137 -10.66 5.30 4.70
C ALA A 137 -11.49 5.12 5.98
N GLY A 138 -11.59 6.13 6.83
CA GLY A 138 -12.33 6.07 8.09
C GLY A 138 -11.60 5.31 9.20
N LEU A 139 -10.26 5.25 9.15
CA LEU A 139 -9.42 4.62 10.16
C LEU A 139 -8.67 5.67 11.00
N SER A 140 -8.72 5.52 12.33
CA SER A 140 -7.75 6.16 13.22
C SER A 140 -6.41 5.41 13.08
N VAL A 141 -5.43 6.07 12.47
CA VAL A 141 -4.08 5.51 12.31
C VAL A 141 -3.32 5.72 13.61
N GLU A 142 -3.32 4.69 14.46
CA GLU A 142 -2.70 4.72 15.78
C GLU A 142 -1.18 4.79 15.69
N ARG A 143 -0.60 4.12 14.68
CA ARG A 143 0.83 4.14 14.40
C ARG A 143 1.13 3.86 12.93
N ILE A 144 2.14 4.56 12.41
CA ILE A 144 2.87 4.16 11.20
C ILE A 144 4.11 3.40 11.66
N ILE A 145 4.35 2.20 11.11
CA ILE A 145 5.49 1.35 11.45
C ILE A 145 6.25 0.98 10.16
N ASN A 146 7.57 0.87 10.23
CA ASN A 146 8.37 0.45 9.09
C ASN A 146 8.17 -1.04 8.77
N GLU A 147 8.08 -1.40 7.48
CA GLU A 147 7.87 -2.76 7.00
C GLU A 147 8.92 -3.74 7.55
N PRO A 148 10.25 -3.47 7.46
CA PRO A 148 11.25 -4.37 8.02
C PRO A 148 11.18 -4.50 9.53
N THR A 149 10.83 -3.42 10.23
CA THR A 149 10.63 -3.44 11.69
C THR A 149 9.43 -4.30 12.08
N SER A 150 8.35 -4.18 11.30
CA SER A 150 7.15 -5.01 11.46
C SER A 150 7.45 -6.50 11.24
N ALA A 151 8.18 -6.83 10.16
CA ALA A 151 8.60 -8.21 9.89
C ALA A 151 9.50 -8.77 11.00
N ALA A 152 10.44 -7.95 11.52
CA ALA A 152 11.29 -8.32 12.65
C ALA A 152 10.49 -8.59 13.93
N LEU A 153 9.45 -7.80 14.19
CA LEU A 153 8.54 -7.99 15.33
C LEU A 153 7.79 -9.32 15.22
N ALA A 154 7.29 -9.66 14.02
CA ALA A 154 6.64 -10.95 13.79
C ALA A 154 7.59 -12.15 13.97
N TYR A 155 8.88 -11.97 13.63
CA TYR A 155 9.89 -13.01 13.81
C TYR A 155 10.33 -13.13 15.28
N GLY A 156 10.52 -12.01 15.97
CA GLY A 156 11.24 -11.93 17.24
C GLY A 156 10.40 -12.03 18.50
N LEU A 157 9.07 -12.20 18.38
CA LEU A 157 8.15 -12.16 19.52
C LEU A 157 8.49 -13.14 20.65
N ASP A 158 9.08 -14.28 20.32
CA ASP A 158 9.42 -15.38 21.23
C ASP A 158 10.95 -15.50 21.53
N LYS A 159 11.77 -14.54 21.11
CA LYS A 159 13.22 -14.61 21.26
C LYS A 159 13.68 -14.03 22.60
N SER A 160 14.26 -14.88 23.44
CA SER A 160 14.85 -14.50 24.74
C SER A 160 16.34 -14.16 24.68
N VAL A 161 17.03 -14.45 23.56
CA VAL A 161 18.46 -14.18 23.37
C VAL A 161 18.63 -13.11 22.32
N SER A 162 19.44 -12.09 22.63
CA SER A 162 19.73 -11.02 21.67
C SER A 162 20.39 -11.57 20.40
N GLN A 163 19.83 -11.17 19.25
CA GLN A 163 20.27 -11.56 17.91
C GLN A 163 20.30 -10.35 16.99
N LYS A 164 21.39 -10.18 16.26
CA LYS A 164 21.46 -9.20 15.18
C LYS A 164 21.00 -9.87 13.88
N ILE A 165 19.95 -9.35 13.30
CA ILE A 165 19.39 -9.87 12.05
C ILE A 165 19.43 -8.81 10.96
N MET A 166 19.45 -9.24 9.71
CA MET A 166 19.18 -8.38 8.57
C MET A 166 17.79 -8.70 8.01
N VAL A 167 16.97 -7.69 7.83
CA VAL A 167 15.74 -7.80 7.04
C VAL A 167 16.03 -7.25 5.65
N TYR A 168 15.87 -8.09 4.64
CA TYR A 168 16.05 -7.76 3.24
C TYR A 168 14.67 -7.81 2.58
N ASP A 169 14.08 -6.63 2.37
CA ASP A 169 12.73 -6.47 1.86
C ASP A 169 12.77 -5.98 0.41
N LEU A 170 12.48 -6.88 -0.53
CA LEU A 170 12.31 -6.56 -1.95
C LEU A 170 10.85 -6.78 -2.34
N GLY A 171 10.09 -5.70 -2.24
CA GLY A 171 8.67 -5.66 -2.56
C GLY A 171 8.38 -5.50 -4.06
N GLY A 172 7.15 -5.06 -4.37
CA GLY A 172 6.74 -4.76 -5.74
C GLY A 172 7.33 -3.46 -6.30
N GLY A 173 7.61 -2.48 -5.45
CA GLY A 173 8.03 -1.15 -5.88
C GLY A 173 9.20 -0.54 -5.15
N THR A 174 9.57 -1.08 -3.99
CA THR A 174 10.63 -0.59 -3.11
C THR A 174 11.56 -1.71 -2.70
N PHE A 175 12.79 -1.34 -2.38
CA PHE A 175 13.79 -2.18 -1.74
C PHE A 175 14.27 -1.52 -0.46
N ASP A 176 14.14 -2.23 0.66
CA ASP A 176 14.64 -1.80 1.96
C ASP A 176 15.52 -2.88 2.57
N VAL A 177 16.56 -2.46 3.27
CA VAL A 177 17.39 -3.34 4.07
C VAL A 177 17.61 -2.70 5.43
N SER A 178 17.35 -3.45 6.50
CA SER A 178 17.53 -2.98 7.87
C SER A 178 18.35 -4.00 8.67
N VAL A 179 19.28 -3.50 9.45
CA VAL A 179 19.99 -4.25 10.48
C VAL A 179 19.29 -4.00 11.79
N ILE A 180 18.85 -5.05 12.46
CA ILE A 180 17.97 -4.99 13.62
C ILE A 180 18.51 -5.92 14.70
N GLU A 181 18.55 -5.43 15.94
CA GLU A 181 18.81 -6.25 17.11
C GLU A 181 17.49 -6.62 17.79
N ILE A 182 17.31 -7.91 18.08
CA ILE A 182 16.09 -8.46 18.67
C ILE A 182 16.47 -9.31 19.88
N GLY A 183 15.81 -9.11 21.00
CA GLY A 183 15.96 -9.94 22.20
C GLY A 183 15.24 -9.34 23.40
N ASP A 184 14.81 -10.18 24.34
CA ASP A 184 14.15 -9.79 25.59
C ASP A 184 12.99 -8.79 25.43
N GLY A 185 12.16 -8.97 24.38
CA GLY A 185 11.05 -8.07 24.06
C GLY A 185 11.46 -6.74 23.42
N VAL A 186 12.74 -6.52 23.13
CA VAL A 186 13.25 -5.32 22.44
C VAL A 186 13.47 -5.62 20.97
N VAL A 187 12.99 -4.73 20.10
CA VAL A 187 13.29 -4.69 18.67
C VAL A 187 13.89 -3.32 18.38
N GLU A 188 15.19 -3.28 18.16
CA GLU A 188 15.95 -2.07 17.91
C GLU A 188 16.52 -2.06 16.50
N VAL A 189 16.16 -1.07 15.70
CA VAL A 189 16.75 -0.84 14.38
C VAL A 189 18.09 -0.13 14.59
N LEU A 190 19.18 -0.77 14.18
CA LEU A 190 20.52 -0.20 14.24
C LEU A 190 20.82 0.71 13.06
N ALA A 191 20.41 0.27 11.87
CA ALA A 191 20.52 1.05 10.63
C ALA A 191 19.54 0.56 9.57
N THR A 192 19.17 1.47 8.66
CA THR A 192 18.36 1.17 7.49
C THR A 192 18.91 1.90 6.26
N ALA A 193 18.78 1.26 5.10
CA ALA A 193 19.09 1.84 3.80
C ALA A 193 18.12 1.27 2.75
N GLY A 194 17.96 1.93 1.58
CA GLY A 194 17.00 1.43 0.61
C GLY A 194 16.98 2.18 -0.71
N ASN A 195 16.05 1.76 -1.57
CA ASN A 195 15.75 2.39 -2.84
C ASN A 195 14.24 2.36 -3.10
N ASN A 196 13.59 3.52 -3.07
CA ASN A 196 12.14 3.66 -3.26
C ASN A 196 11.67 3.44 -4.71
N HIS A 197 12.58 3.13 -5.62
CA HIS A 197 12.30 2.92 -7.05
C HIS A 197 12.91 1.61 -7.58
N LEU A 198 13.05 0.60 -6.72
CA LEU A 198 13.52 -0.73 -7.08
C LEU A 198 12.57 -1.78 -6.52
N GLY A 199 11.95 -2.59 -7.37
CA GLY A 199 11.04 -3.65 -6.94
C GLY A 199 10.51 -4.48 -8.10
N GLY A 200 9.60 -5.40 -7.81
CA GLY A 200 9.04 -6.36 -8.76
C GLY A 200 8.49 -5.77 -10.06
N ASP A 201 7.92 -4.55 -10.00
CA ASP A 201 7.43 -3.83 -11.18
C ASP A 201 8.57 -3.50 -12.18
N ASP A 202 9.80 -3.28 -11.69
CA ASP A 202 10.96 -2.99 -12.54
C ASP A 202 11.42 -4.27 -13.25
N PHE A 203 11.35 -5.42 -12.57
CA PHE A 203 11.61 -6.73 -13.17
C PHE A 203 10.57 -7.07 -14.25
N ASP A 204 9.29 -6.81 -13.98
CA ASP A 204 8.22 -6.98 -14.96
C ASP A 204 8.45 -6.09 -16.20
N GLN A 205 8.89 -4.85 -15.99
CA GLN A 205 9.18 -3.93 -17.08
C GLN A 205 10.31 -4.44 -17.99
N ARG A 206 11.34 -5.14 -17.43
CA ARG A 206 12.40 -5.77 -18.23
C ARG A 206 11.85 -6.88 -19.13
N ILE A 207 10.97 -7.72 -18.59
CA ILE A 207 10.29 -8.77 -19.37
C ILE A 207 9.40 -8.12 -20.45
N MET A 208 8.59 -7.13 -20.10
CA MET A 208 7.75 -6.41 -21.07
C MET A 208 8.55 -5.83 -22.23
N ASN A 209 9.65 -5.15 -21.93
CA ASN A 209 10.52 -4.56 -22.95
C ASN A 209 11.12 -5.63 -23.87
N TYR A 210 11.54 -6.75 -23.30
CA TYR A 210 12.03 -7.89 -24.07
C TYR A 210 10.96 -8.45 -25.00
N LEU A 211 9.75 -8.73 -24.49
CA LEU A 211 8.64 -9.29 -25.27
C LEU A 211 8.21 -8.35 -26.41
N ILE A 212 8.07 -7.05 -26.13
CA ILE A 212 7.73 -6.04 -27.14
C ILE A 212 8.82 -5.97 -28.21
N GLY A 213 10.09 -6.03 -27.79
CA GLY A 213 11.24 -6.01 -28.71
C GLY A 213 11.30 -7.23 -29.63
N GLU A 214 11.10 -8.44 -29.09
CA GLU A 214 11.09 -9.68 -29.87
C GLU A 214 9.90 -9.72 -30.84
N PHE A 215 8.71 -9.33 -30.38
CA PHE A 215 7.54 -9.25 -31.26
C PHE A 215 7.72 -8.24 -32.40
N LYS A 216 8.31 -7.08 -32.10
CA LYS A 216 8.63 -6.07 -33.11
C LYS A 216 9.65 -6.56 -34.14
N LYS A 217 10.65 -7.35 -33.72
CA LYS A 217 11.60 -7.99 -34.65
C LYS A 217 10.95 -9.01 -35.56
N ALA A 218 10.04 -9.84 -35.00
CA ALA A 218 9.39 -10.91 -35.73
C ALA A 218 8.29 -10.41 -36.69
N GLU A 219 7.42 -9.49 -36.23
CA GLU A 219 6.21 -9.09 -36.90
C GLU A 219 6.23 -7.64 -37.44
N GLY A 220 7.26 -6.86 -37.14
CA GLY A 220 7.39 -5.44 -37.55
C GLY A 220 6.39 -4.49 -36.86
N ILE A 221 5.64 -4.97 -35.84
CA ILE A 221 4.60 -4.20 -35.16
C ILE A 221 5.09 -3.79 -33.77
N ASP A 222 4.92 -2.51 -33.43
CA ASP A 222 5.29 -1.94 -32.15
C ASP A 222 4.08 -1.94 -31.19
N LEU A 223 4.04 -2.90 -30.27
CA LEU A 223 2.97 -3.07 -29.31
C LEU A 223 2.93 -2.00 -28.21
N SER A 224 4.00 -1.22 -28.02
CA SER A 224 4.08 -0.18 -26.98
C SER A 224 3.03 0.94 -27.14
N LYS A 225 2.44 1.06 -28.33
CA LYS A 225 1.42 2.06 -28.68
C LYS A 225 0.01 1.62 -28.40
N ASP A 226 -0.23 0.32 -28.16
CA ASP A 226 -1.54 -0.25 -27.85
C ASP A 226 -1.64 -0.51 -26.34
N GLN A 227 -2.44 0.29 -25.64
CA GLN A 227 -2.63 0.19 -24.19
C GLN A 227 -3.17 -1.18 -23.76
N THR A 228 -4.05 -1.79 -24.56
CA THR A 228 -4.61 -3.13 -24.26
C THR A 228 -3.54 -4.21 -24.41
N ALA A 229 -2.74 -4.14 -25.49
CA ALA A 229 -1.61 -5.05 -25.69
C ALA A 229 -0.57 -4.90 -24.56
N VAL A 230 -0.21 -3.67 -24.22
CA VAL A 230 0.72 -3.37 -23.10
C VAL A 230 0.21 -3.95 -21.78
N GLN A 231 -1.09 -3.79 -21.46
CA GLN A 231 -1.66 -4.34 -20.23
C GLN A 231 -1.64 -5.88 -20.22
N ARG A 232 -1.96 -6.53 -21.32
CA ARG A 232 -1.88 -7.99 -21.46
C ARG A 232 -0.45 -8.50 -21.29
N ILE A 233 0.52 -7.81 -21.91
CA ILE A 233 1.94 -8.12 -21.76
C ILE A 233 2.39 -7.92 -20.30
N LYS A 234 1.91 -6.88 -19.62
CA LYS A 234 2.23 -6.63 -18.21
C LYS A 234 1.76 -7.78 -17.30
N GLU A 235 0.52 -8.22 -17.47
CA GLU A 235 -0.03 -9.32 -16.68
C GLU A 235 0.72 -10.64 -16.93
N GLU A 236 1.06 -10.92 -18.19
CA GLU A 236 1.82 -12.12 -18.53
C GLU A 236 3.29 -12.03 -18.08
N ALA A 237 3.90 -10.83 -18.09
CA ALA A 237 5.25 -10.61 -17.56
C ALA A 237 5.31 -10.87 -16.03
N GLU A 238 4.34 -10.34 -15.26
CA GLU A 238 4.23 -10.64 -13.82
C GLU A 238 4.07 -12.14 -13.56
N LYS A 239 3.22 -12.79 -14.33
CA LYS A 239 2.98 -14.23 -14.24
C LYS A 239 4.25 -15.03 -14.57
N ALA A 240 4.91 -14.70 -15.68
CA ALA A 240 6.16 -15.32 -16.11
C ALA A 240 7.27 -15.16 -15.04
N LYS A 241 7.44 -13.96 -14.47
CA LYS A 241 8.37 -13.72 -13.36
C LYS A 241 8.09 -14.67 -12.18
N LYS A 242 6.84 -14.81 -11.78
CA LYS A 242 6.43 -15.70 -10.68
C LYS A 242 6.71 -17.17 -11.01
N GLU A 243 6.35 -17.63 -12.20
CA GLU A 243 6.59 -19.02 -12.64
C GLU A 243 8.07 -19.34 -12.75
N LEU A 244 8.91 -18.42 -13.23
CA LEU A 244 10.37 -18.58 -13.32
C LEU A 244 11.05 -18.65 -11.95
N SER A 245 10.38 -18.34 -10.85
CA SER A 245 10.89 -18.57 -9.49
C SER A 245 10.96 -20.08 -9.15
N SER A 246 10.13 -20.91 -9.77
CA SER A 246 10.10 -22.36 -9.56
C SER A 246 10.46 -23.16 -10.83
N SER A 247 10.15 -22.65 -12.02
CA SER A 247 10.39 -23.30 -13.31
C SER A 247 11.63 -22.75 -14.01
N MET A 248 12.25 -23.56 -14.88
CA MET A 248 13.41 -23.14 -15.67
C MET A 248 13.02 -22.42 -16.96
N THR A 249 11.78 -22.64 -17.41
CA THR A 249 11.21 -22.04 -18.64
C THR A 249 9.75 -21.76 -18.44
N VAL A 250 9.23 -20.74 -19.13
CA VAL A 250 7.80 -20.42 -19.23
C VAL A 250 7.45 -20.13 -20.68
N GLN A 251 6.28 -20.63 -21.11
CA GLN A 251 5.72 -20.33 -22.42
C GLN A 251 4.77 -19.13 -22.29
N ILE A 252 5.09 -18.05 -22.99
CA ILE A 252 4.30 -16.84 -23.06
C ILE A 252 3.47 -16.90 -24.33
N ASN A 253 2.16 -17.10 -24.18
CA ASN A 253 1.23 -17.21 -25.29
C ASN A 253 0.12 -16.15 -25.16
N LEU A 254 0.14 -15.15 -26.04
CA LEU A 254 -0.85 -14.07 -26.11
C LEU A 254 -1.52 -14.08 -27.48
N PRO A 255 -2.63 -14.83 -27.64
CA PRO A 255 -3.35 -14.88 -28.91
C PRO A 255 -4.01 -13.53 -29.22
N PHE A 256 -4.07 -13.19 -30.51
CA PHE A 256 -4.70 -11.96 -31.01
C PHE A 256 -4.17 -10.69 -30.33
N ILE A 257 -2.84 -10.58 -30.20
CA ILE A 257 -2.20 -9.44 -29.53
C ILE A 257 -2.17 -8.19 -30.39
N ALA A 258 -2.16 -8.37 -31.71
CA ALA A 258 -2.20 -7.29 -32.69
C ALA A 258 -2.88 -7.73 -33.98
N VAL A 259 -3.16 -6.76 -34.86
CA VAL A 259 -3.65 -7.01 -36.23
C VAL A 259 -2.60 -6.49 -37.21
N GLY A 260 -2.03 -7.40 -37.98
CA GLY A 260 -1.12 -7.10 -39.07
C GLY A 260 -1.84 -6.98 -40.41
N LYS A 261 -1.08 -6.71 -41.48
CA LYS A 261 -1.64 -6.62 -42.86
C LYS A 261 -2.27 -7.93 -43.32
N ASP A 262 -1.74 -9.05 -42.86
CA ASP A 262 -2.14 -10.40 -43.23
C ASP A 262 -3.09 -11.06 -42.21
N GLY A 263 -3.66 -10.27 -41.30
CA GLY A 263 -4.60 -10.76 -40.28
C GLY A 263 -4.09 -10.68 -38.84
N PRO A 264 -4.76 -11.39 -37.93
CA PRO A 264 -4.41 -11.34 -36.52
C PRO A 264 -3.01 -11.96 -36.26
N LYS A 265 -2.28 -11.34 -35.34
CA LYS A 265 -0.94 -11.75 -34.91
C LYS A 265 -0.98 -12.24 -33.46
N HIS A 266 -0.15 -13.23 -33.17
CA HIS A 266 -0.08 -13.89 -31.88
C HIS A 266 1.35 -13.80 -31.36
N MET A 267 1.50 -13.59 -30.05
CA MET A 267 2.81 -13.71 -29.42
C MET A 267 2.94 -15.13 -28.83
N ASP A 268 4.00 -15.81 -29.21
CA ASP A 268 4.36 -17.13 -28.70
C ASP A 268 5.87 -17.18 -28.49
N ILE A 269 6.30 -16.96 -27.23
CA ILE A 269 7.70 -16.80 -26.86
C ILE A 269 8.01 -17.68 -25.65
N THR A 270 9.05 -18.49 -25.74
CA THR A 270 9.59 -19.20 -24.58
C THR A 270 10.62 -18.30 -23.88
N LEU A 271 10.36 -17.98 -22.62
CA LEU A 271 11.30 -17.25 -21.75
C LEU A 271 11.97 -18.23 -20.79
N THR A 272 13.31 -18.28 -20.79
CA THR A 272 14.08 -19.10 -19.85
C THR A 272 14.43 -18.29 -18.60
N ARG A 273 14.63 -18.98 -17.45
CA ARG A 273 15.14 -18.36 -16.22
C ARG A 273 16.47 -17.66 -16.46
N SER A 274 17.40 -18.29 -17.17
CA SER A 274 18.71 -17.68 -17.49
C SER A 274 18.56 -16.38 -18.28
N LYS A 275 17.61 -16.32 -19.24
CA LYS A 275 17.35 -15.09 -19.98
C LYS A 275 16.72 -14.01 -19.10
N PHE A 276 15.80 -14.39 -18.22
CA PHE A 276 15.21 -13.47 -17.24
C PHE A 276 16.30 -12.91 -16.29
N GLU A 277 17.17 -13.75 -15.76
CA GLU A 277 18.27 -13.35 -14.90
C GLU A 277 19.27 -12.43 -15.63
N GLU A 278 19.58 -12.70 -16.89
CA GLU A 278 20.39 -11.80 -17.75
C GLU A 278 19.74 -10.41 -17.88
N LEU A 279 18.44 -10.36 -18.15
CA LEU A 279 17.68 -9.12 -18.33
C LEU A 279 17.57 -8.26 -17.06
N THR A 280 17.76 -8.88 -15.89
CA THR A 280 17.47 -8.25 -14.58
C THR A 280 18.67 -8.23 -13.62
N SER A 281 19.84 -8.71 -14.06
CA SER A 281 21.06 -8.77 -13.22
C SER A 281 21.42 -7.41 -12.62
N ASP A 282 21.33 -6.35 -13.40
CA ASP A 282 21.63 -4.98 -12.95
C ASP A 282 20.67 -4.49 -11.85
N LEU A 283 19.40 -4.93 -11.87
CA LEU A 283 18.43 -4.61 -10.81
C LEU A 283 18.80 -5.31 -9.49
N ILE A 284 19.23 -6.57 -9.57
CA ILE A 284 19.68 -7.33 -8.41
C ILE A 284 20.99 -6.73 -7.87
N ASP A 285 21.91 -6.32 -8.74
CA ASP A 285 23.18 -5.69 -8.34
C ASP A 285 22.99 -4.36 -7.62
N GLN A 286 21.95 -3.60 -7.94
CA GLN A 286 21.61 -2.36 -7.26
C GLN A 286 21.29 -2.57 -5.77
N THR A 287 20.91 -3.76 -5.33
CA THR A 287 20.64 -4.06 -3.92
C THR A 287 21.91 -4.11 -3.07
N ALA A 288 23.08 -4.34 -3.67
CA ALA A 288 24.35 -4.49 -2.95
C ALA A 288 24.76 -3.19 -2.22
N GLY A 289 24.59 -2.04 -2.87
CA GLY A 289 24.92 -0.73 -2.26
C GLY A 289 24.22 -0.50 -0.92
N PRO A 290 22.87 -0.54 -0.86
CA PRO A 290 22.13 -0.43 0.39
C PRO A 290 22.50 -1.48 1.44
N VAL A 291 22.78 -2.75 1.06
CA VAL A 291 23.20 -3.79 2.00
C VAL A 291 24.53 -3.41 2.68
N HIS A 292 25.53 -3.01 1.90
CA HIS A 292 26.82 -2.56 2.45
C HIS A 292 26.65 -1.31 3.31
N GLN A 293 25.80 -0.38 2.88
CA GLN A 293 25.54 0.85 3.62
C GLN A 293 24.91 0.54 4.99
N ALA A 294 23.89 -0.31 5.06
CA ALA A 294 23.22 -0.66 6.31
C ALA A 294 24.18 -1.36 7.30
N LEU A 295 25.04 -2.28 6.82
CA LEU A 295 26.04 -2.93 7.64
C LEU A 295 27.07 -1.93 8.17
N SER A 296 27.56 -1.03 7.31
CA SER A 296 28.52 0.01 7.67
C SER A 296 27.94 0.98 8.70
N ASP A 297 26.72 1.44 8.49
CA ASP A 297 26.04 2.38 9.38
C ASP A 297 25.70 1.73 10.75
N ALA A 298 25.38 0.43 10.76
CA ALA A 298 25.19 -0.33 11.98
C ALA A 298 26.51 -0.66 12.72
N GLY A 299 27.66 -0.43 12.08
CA GLY A 299 28.98 -0.72 12.65
C GLY A 299 29.24 -2.21 12.87
N ILE A 300 28.62 -3.10 12.08
CA ILE A 300 28.77 -4.55 12.21
C ILE A 300 29.30 -5.20 10.93
N SER A 301 29.95 -6.32 11.10
CA SER A 301 30.38 -7.20 10.01
C SER A 301 29.29 -8.24 9.70
N THR A 302 29.38 -8.87 8.51
CA THR A 302 28.48 -9.95 8.13
C THR A 302 28.59 -11.19 9.04
N SER A 303 29.74 -11.39 9.71
CA SER A 303 29.94 -12.50 10.66
C SER A 303 29.09 -12.34 11.93
N GLU A 304 28.77 -11.11 12.33
CA GLU A 304 27.93 -10.79 13.51
C GLU A 304 26.44 -10.95 13.23
N LEU A 305 26.04 -11.03 11.95
CA LEU A 305 24.67 -11.37 11.61
C LEU A 305 24.34 -12.80 12.03
N HIS A 306 23.30 -12.99 12.79
CA HIS A 306 22.76 -14.31 13.12
C HIS A 306 21.94 -14.87 11.96
N MET A 307 21.18 -14.01 11.27
CA MET A 307 20.25 -14.42 10.24
C MET A 307 19.93 -13.28 9.27
N VAL A 308 19.50 -13.66 8.04
CA VAL A 308 18.87 -12.74 7.08
C VAL A 308 17.43 -13.21 6.85
N LEU A 309 16.47 -12.32 7.07
CA LEU A 309 15.05 -12.53 6.77
C LEU A 309 14.73 -11.95 5.39
N LEU A 310 14.10 -12.75 4.55
CA LEU A 310 13.59 -12.30 3.26
C LEU A 310 12.13 -11.88 3.38
N VAL A 311 11.84 -10.65 2.97
CA VAL A 311 10.52 -10.03 2.98
C VAL A 311 10.19 -9.50 1.58
N GLY A 312 8.90 -9.43 1.26
CA GLY A 312 8.43 -9.01 -0.05
C GLY A 312 8.46 -10.12 -1.11
N GLY A 313 7.43 -10.17 -1.95
CA GLY A 313 7.22 -11.25 -2.90
C GLY A 313 8.34 -11.44 -3.92
N SER A 314 9.10 -10.37 -4.23
CA SER A 314 10.23 -10.43 -5.18
C SER A 314 11.44 -11.18 -4.64
N THR A 315 11.54 -11.40 -3.32
CA THR A 315 12.59 -12.24 -2.71
C THR A 315 12.43 -13.73 -2.99
N ARG A 316 11.30 -14.15 -3.56
CA ARG A 316 11.07 -15.52 -4.01
C ARG A 316 11.92 -15.90 -5.25
N MET A 317 12.45 -14.90 -5.97
CA MET A 317 13.35 -15.13 -7.11
C MET A 317 14.66 -15.78 -6.64
N PRO A 318 15.09 -16.92 -7.22
CA PRO A 318 16.30 -17.63 -6.81
C PRO A 318 17.57 -16.76 -6.87
N ALA A 319 17.69 -15.91 -7.89
CA ALA A 319 18.82 -15.00 -8.04
C ALA A 319 18.94 -13.98 -6.88
N VAL A 320 17.83 -13.58 -6.26
CA VAL A 320 17.85 -12.71 -5.07
C VAL A 320 18.42 -13.46 -3.87
N SER A 321 17.95 -14.70 -3.60
CA SER A 321 18.50 -15.52 -2.50
C SER A 321 20.01 -15.78 -2.69
N GLU A 322 20.44 -16.02 -3.91
CA GLU A 322 21.86 -16.20 -4.25
C GLU A 322 22.66 -14.91 -3.99
N LYS A 323 22.12 -13.75 -4.41
CA LYS A 323 22.77 -12.46 -4.17
C LYS A 323 22.93 -12.16 -2.68
N VAL A 324 21.89 -12.43 -1.88
CA VAL A 324 21.94 -12.27 -0.42
C VAL A 324 23.02 -13.15 0.19
N ARG A 325 23.12 -14.41 -0.24
CA ARG A 325 24.18 -15.33 0.22
C ARG A 325 25.56 -14.82 -0.14
N GLN A 326 25.75 -14.30 -1.34
CA GLN A 326 27.03 -13.72 -1.79
C GLN A 326 27.42 -12.49 -0.95
N LEU A 327 26.44 -11.62 -0.65
CA LEU A 327 26.68 -10.37 0.10
C LEU A 327 26.91 -10.60 1.59
N THR A 328 26.24 -11.59 2.20
CA THR A 328 26.23 -11.77 3.67
C THR A 328 26.95 -13.02 4.15
N GLY A 329 27.23 -13.98 3.27
CA GLY A 329 27.75 -15.29 3.65
C GLY A 329 26.75 -16.16 4.42
N LYS A 330 25.48 -15.73 4.55
CA LYS A 330 24.43 -16.43 5.29
C LYS A 330 23.39 -16.99 4.33
N GLU A 331 22.89 -18.19 4.62
CA GLU A 331 21.70 -18.70 3.94
C GLU A 331 20.48 -17.94 4.46
N PRO A 332 19.68 -17.28 3.58
CA PRO A 332 18.55 -16.53 4.04
C PRO A 332 17.45 -17.45 4.59
N SER A 333 16.78 -17.00 5.66
CA SER A 333 15.68 -17.74 6.28
C SER A 333 14.42 -17.70 5.40
N LYS A 334 13.79 -18.87 5.28
CA LYS A 334 12.50 -19.07 4.57
C LYS A 334 11.37 -19.45 5.53
N ASN A 335 11.57 -19.27 6.83
CA ASN A 335 10.63 -19.72 7.87
C ASN A 335 9.37 -18.86 7.97
N MET A 336 9.34 -17.68 7.34
CA MET A 336 8.20 -16.78 7.33
C MET A 336 7.65 -16.62 5.91
N ASN A 337 6.34 -16.42 5.81
CA ASN A 337 5.74 -16.05 4.54
C ASN A 337 6.08 -14.57 4.24
N PRO A 338 6.87 -14.28 3.19
CA PRO A 338 7.31 -12.91 2.90
C PRO A 338 6.19 -11.96 2.48
N ASP A 339 5.00 -12.48 2.16
CA ASP A 339 3.83 -11.69 1.77
C ASP A 339 2.90 -11.35 2.98
N GLU A 340 3.13 -11.97 4.15
CA GLU A 340 2.24 -11.87 5.31
C GLU A 340 2.92 -11.33 6.58
N CYS A 341 4.23 -11.56 6.73
CA CYS A 341 4.95 -11.26 7.97
C CYS A 341 4.87 -9.79 8.38
N VAL A 342 4.81 -8.87 7.42
CA VAL A 342 4.68 -7.45 7.68
C VAL A 342 3.33 -7.12 8.32
N ALA A 343 2.22 -7.66 7.80
CA ALA A 343 0.89 -7.47 8.37
C ALA A 343 0.77 -8.11 9.77
N LEU A 344 1.38 -9.28 9.96
CA LEU A 344 1.40 -9.96 11.27
C LEU A 344 2.12 -9.12 12.33
N GLY A 345 3.28 -8.53 12.00
CA GLY A 345 3.99 -7.63 12.91
C GLY A 345 3.21 -6.35 13.20
N ALA A 346 2.54 -5.78 12.21
CA ALA A 346 1.63 -4.65 12.40
C ALA A 346 0.46 -4.99 13.34
N ALA A 347 -0.08 -6.20 13.25
CA ALA A 347 -1.13 -6.69 14.15
C ALA A 347 -0.62 -6.85 15.59
N ILE A 348 0.60 -7.35 15.79
CA ILE A 348 1.24 -7.43 17.12
C ILE A 348 1.36 -6.02 17.72
N GLN A 349 1.82 -5.04 16.94
CA GLN A 349 1.87 -3.65 17.40
C GLN A 349 0.48 -3.10 17.71
N GLY A 350 -0.53 -3.47 16.92
CA GLY A 350 -1.93 -3.13 17.18
C GLY A 350 -2.45 -3.72 18.49
N GLY A 351 -2.14 -4.99 18.76
CA GLY A 351 -2.48 -5.67 20.02
C GLY A 351 -1.82 -5.01 21.24
N LYS A 352 -0.55 -4.60 21.11
CA LYS A 352 0.12 -3.81 22.14
C LYS A 352 -0.62 -2.50 22.44
N ILE A 353 -0.98 -1.75 21.40
CA ILE A 353 -1.73 -0.48 21.54
C ILE A 353 -3.12 -0.73 22.14
N ALA A 354 -3.75 -1.87 21.84
CA ALA A 354 -5.02 -2.27 22.42
C ALA A 354 -4.89 -2.76 23.89
N GLY A 355 -3.68 -2.95 24.40
CA GLY A 355 -3.41 -3.43 25.77
C GLY A 355 -3.60 -4.93 25.92
N GLU A 356 -3.39 -5.72 24.88
CA GLU A 356 -3.48 -7.19 24.96
C GLU A 356 -2.38 -7.75 25.89
N ALA A 357 -2.76 -8.75 26.66
CA ALA A 357 -1.87 -9.36 27.65
C ALA A 357 -0.62 -9.97 26.99
N GLY A 358 0.54 -9.79 27.61
CA GLY A 358 1.83 -10.31 27.12
C GLY A 358 2.54 -9.44 26.09
N LEU A 359 1.89 -8.39 25.55
CA LEU A 359 2.51 -7.50 24.55
C LEU A 359 3.00 -6.16 25.11
N ASN A 360 2.67 -5.83 26.36
CA ASN A 360 3.00 -4.53 26.97
C ASN A 360 4.52 -4.29 27.10
N GLU A 361 5.29 -5.35 27.27
CA GLU A 361 6.74 -5.29 27.48
C GLU A 361 7.54 -5.13 26.18
N ILE A 362 6.91 -5.28 25.02
CA ILE A 362 7.59 -5.11 23.73
C ILE A 362 8.01 -3.65 23.57
N LEU A 363 9.30 -3.41 23.41
CA LEU A 363 9.87 -2.11 23.09
C LEU A 363 10.31 -2.09 21.62
N LEU A 364 9.80 -1.11 20.87
CA LEU A 364 10.16 -0.91 19.47
C LEU A 364 10.90 0.42 19.32
N MET A 365 12.14 0.36 18.87
CA MET A 365 12.98 1.53 18.58
C MET A 365 13.33 1.54 17.10
N ASP A 366 12.83 2.53 16.40
CA ASP A 366 13.05 2.72 14.96
C ASP A 366 14.00 3.89 14.71
N VAL A 367 14.42 4.11 13.46
CA VAL A 367 15.38 5.16 13.10
C VAL A 367 14.88 6.01 11.91
N THR A 368 15.39 7.25 11.83
CA THR A 368 15.19 8.09 10.63
C THR A 368 16.10 7.62 9.49
N PRO A 369 15.60 7.44 8.26
CA PRO A 369 16.39 6.84 7.19
C PRO A 369 17.41 7.79 6.56
N LEU A 370 17.19 9.11 6.65
CA LEU A 370 18.01 10.14 6.02
C LEU A 370 18.29 11.28 6.98
N SER A 371 19.46 11.93 6.82
CA SER A 371 19.82 13.11 7.57
C SER A 371 18.89 14.29 7.29
N LEU A 372 18.63 15.06 8.33
CA LEU A 372 17.80 16.26 8.29
C LEU A 372 18.64 17.50 8.58
N SER A 373 18.47 18.53 7.76
CA SER A 373 19.27 19.74 7.78
C SER A 373 18.45 20.98 7.43
N ILE A 374 19.04 22.16 7.64
CA ILE A 374 18.53 23.42 7.11
C ILE A 374 19.53 24.06 6.17
N GLU A 375 19.02 24.85 5.23
CA GLU A 375 19.89 25.72 4.40
C GLU A 375 20.44 26.86 5.24
N THR A 376 21.77 27.01 5.23
CA THR A 376 22.48 28.10 5.90
C THR A 376 23.24 28.97 4.89
N ALA A 377 23.95 30.00 5.38
CA ALA A 377 24.70 30.95 4.55
C ALA A 377 25.61 30.23 3.55
N GLY A 378 25.58 30.67 2.28
CA GLY A 378 26.33 30.05 1.19
C GLY A 378 25.64 28.84 0.54
N GLY A 379 24.38 28.53 0.90
CA GLY A 379 23.64 27.38 0.36
C GLY A 379 24.10 26.03 0.90
N VAL A 380 24.72 26.03 2.08
CA VAL A 380 25.21 24.81 2.76
C VAL A 380 24.04 24.14 3.50
N ALA A 381 23.96 22.82 3.43
CA ALA A 381 23.07 22.02 4.24
C ALA A 381 23.71 21.77 5.61
N THR A 382 23.26 22.51 6.65
CA THR A 382 23.73 22.31 8.02
C THR A 382 22.87 21.27 8.70
N ARG A 383 23.47 20.12 9.04
CA ARG A 383 22.81 18.96 9.58
C ARG A 383 22.46 19.16 11.05
N LEU A 384 21.22 18.77 11.44
CA LEU A 384 20.73 18.78 12.80
C LEU A 384 20.49 17.36 13.34
N ILE A 385 19.94 16.47 12.49
CA ILE A 385 19.71 15.07 12.85
C ILE A 385 20.39 14.20 11.79
N ASP A 386 21.23 13.28 12.25
CA ASP A 386 21.90 12.32 11.37
C ASP A 386 20.96 11.18 10.98
N ARG A 387 21.19 10.59 9.77
CA ARG A 387 20.51 9.35 9.41
C ARG A 387 20.79 8.26 10.45
N ASN A 388 19.86 7.35 10.58
CA ASN A 388 19.88 6.28 11.57
C ASN A 388 19.86 6.76 13.03
N SER A 389 19.44 8.02 13.30
CA SER A 389 19.10 8.47 14.65
C SER A 389 17.80 7.81 15.11
N THR A 390 17.81 7.25 16.32
CA THR A 390 16.64 6.60 16.94
C THR A 390 15.47 7.58 17.08
N ILE A 391 14.26 7.14 16.79
CA ILE A 391 13.02 7.91 16.92
C ILE A 391 12.12 7.31 18.01
N PRO A 392 11.34 8.15 18.77
CA PRO A 392 11.22 9.61 18.63
C PRO A 392 12.47 10.35 19.08
N THR A 393 12.78 11.50 18.48
CA THR A 393 13.93 12.31 18.86
C THR A 393 13.64 13.79 18.69
N ARG A 394 14.30 14.62 19.54
CA ARG A 394 14.21 16.06 19.47
C ARG A 394 15.61 16.67 19.58
N TYR A 395 15.93 17.56 18.65
CA TYR A 395 17.21 18.25 18.62
C TYR A 395 17.03 19.74 18.33
N SER A 396 17.73 20.60 19.05
CA SER A 396 17.70 22.06 18.90
C SER A 396 19.10 22.60 18.68
N GLN A 397 19.22 23.59 17.78
CA GLN A 397 20.46 24.32 17.54
C GLN A 397 20.18 25.81 17.35
N ILE A 398 21.11 26.66 17.87
CA ILE A 398 21.01 28.10 17.76
C ILE A 398 21.70 28.56 16.49
N PHE A 399 20.97 29.31 15.68
CA PHE A 399 21.41 29.98 14.45
C PHE A 399 21.32 31.50 14.65
N THR A 400 21.80 32.25 13.64
CA THR A 400 21.78 33.70 13.69
C THR A 400 21.47 34.32 12.32
N THR A 401 21.27 35.64 12.27
CA THR A 401 21.00 36.37 11.02
C THR A 401 22.23 36.45 10.11
N ALA A 402 22.02 36.34 8.80
CA ALA A 402 23.06 36.41 7.77
C ALA A 402 23.39 37.86 7.33
N ALA A 403 22.50 38.84 7.61
CA ALA A 403 22.66 40.22 7.23
C ALA A 403 22.40 41.16 8.43
N ASN A 404 22.96 42.39 8.36
CA ASN A 404 22.71 43.44 9.33
C ASN A 404 21.24 43.88 9.29
N PHE A 405 20.65 44.11 10.46
CA PHE A 405 19.26 44.57 10.63
C PHE A 405 18.18 43.69 10.01
N GLN A 406 18.49 42.43 9.78
CA GLN A 406 17.56 41.43 9.26
C GLN A 406 16.43 41.15 10.27
N THR A 407 15.18 41.34 9.87
CA THR A 407 13.99 41.17 10.72
C THR A 407 13.18 39.92 10.38
N THR A 408 13.62 39.17 9.38
CA THR A 408 12.97 37.91 8.93
C THR A 408 14.04 36.93 8.54
N VAL A 409 13.92 35.68 9.01
CA VAL A 409 14.70 34.55 8.50
C VAL A 409 13.79 33.56 7.81
N GLU A 410 14.27 32.99 6.74
CA GLU A 410 13.63 31.88 6.04
C GLU A 410 14.33 30.59 6.46
N ILE A 411 13.56 29.66 6.96
CA ILE A 411 14.03 28.32 7.33
C ILE A 411 13.60 27.37 6.23
N LYS A 412 14.56 26.82 5.52
CA LYS A 412 14.36 25.81 4.49
C LYS A 412 14.84 24.47 5.01
N VAL A 413 13.91 23.58 5.24
CA VAL A 413 14.14 22.24 5.80
C VAL A 413 14.49 21.28 4.68
N LEU A 414 15.53 20.49 4.86
CA LEU A 414 16.14 19.63 3.87
C LEU A 414 16.28 18.21 4.39
N GLN A 415 16.18 17.23 3.49
CA GLN A 415 16.45 15.82 3.74
C GLN A 415 17.45 15.28 2.74
N GLY A 416 18.48 14.57 3.21
CA GLY A 416 19.51 13.94 2.37
C GLY A 416 20.92 14.15 2.91
N GLU A 417 21.88 13.53 2.19
CA GLU A 417 23.27 13.41 2.64
C GLU A 417 24.23 14.41 1.93
N ARG A 418 23.72 15.23 1.02
CA ARG A 418 24.57 16.15 0.23
C ARG A 418 24.94 17.39 1.02
N ALA A 419 26.17 17.89 0.83
CA ALA A 419 26.68 19.06 1.53
C ALA A 419 25.97 20.37 1.12
N MET A 420 25.47 20.46 -0.12
CA MET A 420 24.81 21.65 -0.62
C MET A 420 23.28 21.51 -0.57
N ALA A 421 22.60 22.55 -0.13
CA ALA A 421 21.14 22.56 0.01
C ALA A 421 20.39 22.21 -1.28
N ARG A 422 20.87 22.70 -2.43
CA ARG A 422 20.27 22.45 -3.77
C ARG A 422 20.29 20.99 -4.20
N ASP A 423 21.19 20.19 -3.63
CA ASP A 423 21.40 18.77 -3.99
C ASP A 423 20.65 17.82 -3.04
N ASN A 424 19.89 18.36 -2.07
CA ASN A 424 19.03 17.66 -1.14
C ASN A 424 17.55 17.93 -1.43
N GLN A 425 16.70 17.05 -0.95
CA GLN A 425 15.26 17.22 -1.05
C GLN A 425 14.78 18.31 -0.09
N VAL A 426 14.02 19.29 -0.61
CA VAL A 426 13.36 20.31 0.21
C VAL A 426 12.07 19.71 0.78
N LEU A 427 11.98 19.60 2.10
CA LEU A 427 10.79 19.13 2.79
C LEU A 427 9.77 20.23 3.02
N GLY A 428 10.25 21.46 3.27
CA GLY A 428 9.38 22.61 3.50
C GLY A 428 10.17 23.88 3.73
N THR A 429 9.46 25.01 3.62
CA THR A 429 10.04 26.34 3.86
C THR A 429 9.06 27.21 4.64
N PHE A 430 9.52 27.88 5.68
CA PHE A 430 8.71 28.82 6.45
C PHE A 430 9.53 30.03 6.88
N LYS A 431 8.85 31.12 7.31
CA LYS A 431 9.49 32.39 7.64
C LYS A 431 9.19 32.80 9.08
N LEU A 432 10.23 32.99 9.88
CA LEU A 432 10.14 33.63 11.19
C LEU A 432 10.29 35.15 10.97
N LYS A 433 9.24 35.92 11.29
CA LYS A 433 9.17 37.37 11.13
C LYS A 433 9.25 38.08 12.48
N GLY A 434 9.69 39.36 12.44
CA GLY A 434 9.70 40.23 13.60
C GLY A 434 10.85 39.93 14.57
N ILE A 435 11.97 39.47 14.06
CA ILE A 435 13.24 39.32 14.77
C ILE A 435 13.73 40.70 15.19
N LYS A 436 14.31 40.81 16.36
CA LYS A 436 14.86 42.05 16.88
C LYS A 436 15.96 42.56 15.94
N ARG A 437 15.85 43.84 15.53
CA ARG A 437 16.85 44.48 14.68
C ARG A 437 18.20 44.55 15.40
N ALA A 438 19.24 43.93 14.86
CA ALA A 438 20.59 43.92 15.39
C ALA A 438 21.60 43.74 14.25
N MET A 439 22.88 43.89 14.57
CA MET A 439 23.96 43.55 13.63
C MET A 439 23.91 42.04 13.33
N ARG A 440 24.42 41.66 12.16
CA ARG A 440 24.64 40.27 11.78
C ARG A 440 25.29 39.48 12.89
N GLY A 441 24.79 38.31 13.22
CA GLY A 441 25.29 37.44 14.28
C GLY A 441 24.74 37.76 15.67
N GLY A 442 23.99 38.88 15.86
CA GLY A 442 23.42 39.25 17.16
C GLY A 442 22.17 38.47 17.58
N PRO A 443 21.15 38.34 16.73
CA PRO A 443 19.97 37.57 17.08
C PRO A 443 20.27 36.08 17.25
N GLN A 444 19.67 35.48 18.28
CA GLN A 444 19.74 34.04 18.55
C GLN A 444 18.41 33.38 18.17
N ILE A 445 18.45 32.53 17.13
CA ILE A 445 17.28 31.84 16.59
C ILE A 445 17.48 30.35 16.85
N GLU A 446 16.71 29.81 17.80
CA GLU A 446 16.68 28.40 18.10
C GLU A 446 15.82 27.70 17.06
N VAL A 447 16.42 26.77 16.33
CA VAL A 447 15.70 25.87 15.39
C VAL A 447 15.65 24.50 16.02
N THR A 448 14.42 23.98 16.19
CA THR A 448 14.15 22.69 16.81
C THR A 448 13.55 21.75 15.78
N PHE A 449 14.11 20.56 15.68
CA PHE A 449 13.59 19.42 14.95
C PHE A 449 13.02 18.42 15.96
N ASP A 450 11.77 18.02 15.76
CA ASP A 450 11.02 17.09 16.63
C ASP A 450 10.40 16.01 15.77
N ILE A 451 10.91 14.77 15.86
CA ILE A 451 10.43 13.61 15.12
C ILE A 451 9.61 12.74 16.07
N ASP A 452 8.35 12.49 15.72
CA ASP A 452 7.45 11.65 16.51
C ASP A 452 7.72 10.14 16.31
N VAL A 453 6.98 9.32 17.06
CA VAL A 453 7.05 7.84 16.95
C VAL A 453 6.67 7.28 15.58
N ASN A 454 6.02 8.05 14.73
CA ASN A 454 5.63 7.69 13.37
C ASN A 454 6.68 8.12 12.33
N GLY A 455 7.75 8.78 12.78
CA GLY A 455 8.76 9.36 11.91
C GLY A 455 8.31 10.67 11.25
N ILE A 456 7.29 11.36 11.77
CA ILE A 456 6.78 12.63 11.23
C ILE A 456 7.55 13.77 11.88
N LEU A 457 8.14 14.64 11.04
CA LEU A 457 8.97 15.76 11.45
C LEU A 457 8.14 17.03 11.67
N ASN A 458 8.31 17.66 12.83
CA ASN A 458 7.90 19.02 13.12
C ASN A 458 9.14 19.90 13.30
N VAL A 459 9.17 21.06 12.65
CA VAL A 459 10.28 22.01 12.76
C VAL A 459 9.74 23.34 13.27
N SER A 460 10.36 23.85 14.37
CA SER A 460 10.07 25.18 14.86
C SER A 460 11.30 26.07 14.85
N ALA A 461 11.08 27.38 14.74
CA ALA A 461 12.11 28.39 14.88
C ALA A 461 11.65 29.49 15.84
N LYS A 462 12.46 29.82 16.84
CA LYS A 462 12.15 30.76 17.89
C LYS A 462 13.25 31.81 18.05
N ASP A 463 12.89 33.07 18.02
CA ASP A 463 13.79 34.16 18.41
C ASP A 463 13.83 34.23 19.93
N LEU A 464 14.98 33.91 20.52
CA LEU A 464 15.16 33.86 21.98
C LEU A 464 15.06 35.25 22.65
N ALA A 465 15.30 36.34 21.91
CA ALA A 465 15.21 37.71 22.41
C ALA A 465 13.78 38.22 22.47
N THR A 466 12.93 37.89 21.49
CA THR A 466 11.55 38.38 21.40
C THR A 466 10.51 37.34 21.83
N GLY A 467 10.90 36.09 21.97
CA GLY A 467 9.99 34.97 22.22
C GLY A 467 9.08 34.61 21.03
N LYS A 468 9.24 35.26 19.89
CA LYS A 468 8.45 34.94 18.67
C LYS A 468 8.86 33.58 18.13
N GLU A 469 7.86 32.78 17.82
CA GLU A 469 8.02 31.42 17.31
C GLU A 469 7.14 31.19 16.08
N GLN A 470 7.64 30.37 15.17
CA GLN A 470 6.90 29.85 14.02
C GLN A 470 7.30 28.39 13.83
N SER A 471 6.33 27.55 13.53
CA SER A 471 6.57 26.13 13.28
C SER A 471 5.95 25.69 11.95
N ILE A 472 6.47 24.59 11.44
CA ILE A 472 5.89 23.85 10.33
C ILE A 472 5.94 22.36 10.65
N THR A 473 4.82 21.68 10.55
CA THR A 473 4.83 20.23 10.44
C THR A 473 5.16 19.90 8.98
N ILE A 474 6.14 19.05 8.76
CA ILE A 474 6.51 18.67 7.40
C ILE A 474 5.38 17.82 6.83
N THR A 475 4.56 18.50 6.07
CA THR A 475 3.60 17.88 5.16
C THR A 475 4.10 18.20 3.77
N ALA A 476 4.16 17.22 2.85
CA ALA A 476 4.58 17.54 1.48
C ALA A 476 3.78 18.73 0.96
N SER A 477 4.40 19.54 0.12
CA SER A 477 3.70 20.63 -0.61
C SER A 477 2.50 20.13 -1.44
N SER A 478 2.42 18.83 -1.63
CA SER A 478 1.37 18.06 -2.31
C SER A 478 0.34 17.45 -1.37
N ASN A 479 0.53 17.48 -0.05
CA ASN A 479 -0.42 16.87 0.88
C ASN A 479 -1.75 17.62 0.88
N MET A 480 -2.82 16.84 0.94
CA MET A 480 -4.18 17.34 1.07
C MET A 480 -4.28 18.23 2.32
N SER A 481 -4.92 19.39 2.18
CA SER A 481 -5.27 20.19 3.36
C SER A 481 -6.30 19.44 4.22
N ASP A 482 -6.44 19.82 5.50
CA ASP A 482 -7.45 19.22 6.38
C ASP A 482 -8.86 19.30 5.76
N LYS A 483 -9.18 20.40 5.06
CA LYS A 483 -10.44 20.55 4.32
C LYS A 483 -10.56 19.58 3.14
N ASP A 484 -9.46 19.31 2.42
CA ASP A 484 -9.47 18.35 1.32
C ASP A 484 -9.59 16.93 1.84
N ILE A 485 -8.99 16.63 3.01
CA ILE A 485 -9.16 15.35 3.71
C ILE A 485 -10.61 15.16 4.16
N GLU A 486 -11.21 16.18 4.81
CA GLU A 486 -12.62 16.16 5.22
C GLU A 486 -13.55 15.92 4.03
N ARG A 487 -13.34 16.65 2.93
CA ARG A 487 -14.09 16.45 1.68
C ARG A 487 -13.90 15.05 1.10
N ALA A 488 -12.69 14.53 1.09
CA ALA A 488 -12.41 13.17 0.61
C ALA A 488 -13.07 12.10 1.51
N MET A 489 -13.14 12.34 2.82
CA MET A 489 -13.90 11.49 3.76
C MET A 489 -15.42 11.54 3.50
N GLU A 490 -15.98 12.72 3.23
CA GLU A 490 -17.39 12.86 2.86
C GLU A 490 -17.69 12.16 1.53
N ASP A 491 -16.88 12.40 0.50
CA ASP A 491 -16.97 11.70 -0.78
C ASP A 491 -16.90 10.17 -0.59
N ALA A 492 -16.00 9.67 0.26
CA ALA A 492 -15.86 8.25 0.53
C ALA A 492 -17.12 7.65 1.16
N LYS A 493 -17.73 8.32 2.14
CA LYS A 493 -18.99 7.89 2.79
C LYS A 493 -20.17 7.86 1.81
N VAL A 494 -20.30 8.88 0.95
CA VAL A 494 -21.36 8.92 -0.06
C VAL A 494 -21.25 7.72 -1.00
N TYR A 495 -20.05 7.43 -1.50
CA TYR A 495 -19.83 6.28 -2.38
C TYR A 495 -19.99 4.93 -1.68
N GLU A 496 -19.66 4.83 -0.39
CA GLU A 496 -19.91 3.61 0.39
C GLU A 496 -21.40 3.30 0.50
N SER A 497 -22.23 4.35 0.72
CA SER A 497 -23.70 4.22 0.73
C SER A 497 -24.23 3.77 -0.64
N GLU A 498 -23.80 4.43 -1.73
CA GLU A 498 -24.21 4.08 -3.09
C GLU A 498 -23.77 2.65 -3.49
N ASP A 499 -22.57 2.24 -3.09
CA ASP A 499 -22.06 0.89 -3.35
C ASP A 499 -22.79 -0.17 -2.52
N GLN A 500 -23.22 0.16 -1.30
CA GLN A 500 -24.03 -0.74 -0.47
C GLN A 500 -25.42 -0.92 -1.06
N GLU A 501 -26.09 0.16 -1.45
CA GLU A 501 -27.41 0.13 -2.10
C GLU A 501 -27.40 -0.73 -3.38
N LYS A 502 -26.35 -0.60 -4.20
CA LYS A 502 -26.17 -1.43 -5.40
C LYS A 502 -25.97 -2.90 -5.07
N ARG A 503 -25.16 -3.22 -4.05
CA ARG A 503 -24.95 -4.62 -3.62
C ARG A 503 -26.24 -5.25 -3.13
N ASP A 504 -27.01 -4.51 -2.32
CA ASP A 504 -28.29 -4.98 -1.81
C ASP A 504 -29.29 -5.21 -2.94
N ALA A 505 -29.30 -4.35 -3.96
CA ALA A 505 -30.14 -4.52 -5.14
C ALA A 505 -29.73 -5.75 -5.99
N ILE A 506 -28.42 -5.98 -6.18
CA ILE A 506 -27.90 -7.18 -6.84
C ILE A 506 -28.20 -8.44 -6.01
N GLY A 507 -28.05 -8.37 -4.69
CA GLY A 507 -28.42 -9.44 -3.77
C GLY A 507 -29.89 -9.83 -3.92
N SER A 508 -30.79 -8.82 -3.93
CA SER A 508 -32.22 -9.03 -4.17
C SER A 508 -32.53 -9.68 -5.52
N TYR A 509 -31.78 -9.31 -6.56
CA TYR A 509 -31.93 -9.94 -7.89
C TYR A 509 -31.54 -11.43 -7.86
N ASN A 510 -30.41 -11.76 -7.26
CA ASN A 510 -29.94 -13.14 -7.14
C ASN A 510 -30.90 -14.01 -6.28
N GLU A 511 -31.42 -13.43 -5.19
CA GLU A 511 -32.44 -14.08 -4.38
C GLU A 511 -33.74 -14.26 -5.17
N GLY A 512 -34.13 -13.29 -5.98
CA GLY A 512 -35.28 -13.37 -6.88
C GLY A 512 -35.17 -14.53 -7.87
N GLU A 513 -34.01 -14.71 -8.52
CA GLU A 513 -33.77 -15.86 -9.41
C GLU A 513 -33.92 -17.21 -8.67
N ASN A 514 -33.35 -17.30 -7.48
CA ASN A 514 -33.44 -18.52 -6.65
C ASN A 514 -34.90 -18.78 -6.21
N THR A 515 -35.63 -17.73 -5.84
CA THR A 515 -37.04 -17.80 -5.42
C THR A 515 -37.95 -18.20 -6.58
N LEU A 516 -37.69 -17.69 -7.78
CA LEU A 516 -38.41 -18.13 -9.00
C LEU A 516 -38.24 -19.62 -9.23
N TYR A 517 -37.00 -20.11 -9.19
CA TYR A 517 -36.73 -21.54 -9.34
C TYR A 517 -37.45 -22.39 -8.28
N LYS A 518 -37.40 -22.00 -7.03
CA LYS A 518 -38.10 -22.69 -5.93
C LYS A 518 -39.60 -22.65 -6.09
N GLY A 519 -40.18 -21.53 -6.43
CA GLY A 519 -41.63 -21.37 -6.67
C GLY A 519 -42.16 -22.21 -7.83
N GLU A 520 -41.42 -22.24 -8.95
CA GLU A 520 -41.79 -23.07 -10.11
C GLU A 520 -41.66 -24.57 -9.81
N ALA A 521 -40.60 -24.98 -9.11
CA ALA A 521 -40.40 -26.36 -8.67
C ALA A 521 -41.51 -26.80 -7.71
N TYR A 522 -41.84 -25.98 -6.71
CA TYR A 522 -42.92 -26.25 -5.78
C TYR A 522 -44.28 -26.40 -6.46
N LEU A 523 -44.61 -25.49 -7.37
CA LEU A 523 -45.85 -25.55 -8.14
C LEU A 523 -45.95 -26.82 -9.00
N ALA A 524 -44.83 -27.29 -9.55
CA ALA A 524 -44.77 -28.51 -10.35
C ALA A 524 -44.93 -29.76 -9.49
N GLN A 525 -44.28 -29.84 -8.38
CA GLN A 525 -44.26 -31.00 -7.44
C GLN A 525 -45.61 -31.19 -6.73
N HIS A 526 -46.21 -30.08 -6.24
CA HIS A 526 -47.44 -30.12 -5.42
C HIS A 526 -48.72 -29.82 -6.24
N LYS A 527 -48.66 -29.95 -7.57
CA LYS A 527 -49.79 -29.63 -8.47
C LYS A 527 -51.11 -30.34 -8.10
N LYS A 528 -51.04 -31.52 -7.49
CA LYS A 528 -52.22 -32.30 -7.11
C LYS A 528 -52.74 -32.00 -5.70
N GLU A 529 -51.92 -31.43 -4.86
CA GLU A 529 -52.19 -31.16 -3.44
C GLU A 529 -52.73 -29.76 -3.20
N LEU A 530 -52.32 -28.78 -4.02
CA LEU A 530 -52.76 -27.38 -3.93
C LEU A 530 -54.19 -27.20 -4.41
N SER A 531 -55.01 -26.41 -3.75
CA SER A 531 -56.33 -25.96 -4.20
C SER A 531 -56.22 -25.14 -5.46
N ARG A 532 -57.35 -24.95 -6.17
CA ARG A 532 -57.41 -24.12 -7.37
C ARG A 532 -57.03 -22.64 -7.08
N GLU A 533 -57.43 -22.14 -5.93
CA GLU A 533 -57.11 -20.77 -5.46
C GLU A 533 -55.62 -20.65 -5.15
N GLN A 534 -55.07 -21.52 -4.33
CA GLN A 534 -53.64 -21.52 -4.00
C GLN A 534 -52.74 -21.60 -5.22
N ARG A 535 -53.10 -22.45 -6.21
CA ARG A 535 -52.40 -22.52 -7.50
C ARG A 535 -52.46 -21.24 -8.32
N SER A 536 -53.61 -20.56 -8.31
CA SER A 536 -53.80 -19.30 -9.03
C SER A 536 -52.98 -18.19 -8.39
N GLU A 537 -52.98 -18.12 -7.07
CA GLU A 537 -52.25 -17.12 -6.30
C GLU A 537 -50.73 -17.29 -6.44
N LEU A 538 -50.21 -18.51 -6.29
CA LEU A 538 -48.79 -18.80 -6.48
C LEU A 538 -48.33 -18.51 -7.93
N LYS A 539 -49.15 -18.86 -8.95
CA LYS A 539 -48.84 -18.51 -10.35
C LYS A 539 -48.78 -17.01 -10.58
N SER A 540 -49.68 -16.24 -9.96
CA SER A 540 -49.65 -14.78 -10.02
C SER A 540 -48.40 -14.23 -9.37
N ALA A 541 -48.05 -14.65 -8.16
CA ALA A 541 -46.84 -14.19 -7.48
C ALA A 541 -45.57 -14.51 -8.28
N ILE A 542 -45.44 -15.71 -8.85
CA ILE A 542 -44.34 -16.10 -9.74
C ILE A 542 -44.29 -15.20 -11.00
N SER A 543 -45.46 -14.89 -11.58
CA SER A 543 -45.53 -14.02 -12.75
C SER A 543 -45.13 -12.57 -12.42
N ASP A 544 -45.54 -12.07 -11.25
CA ASP A 544 -45.18 -10.73 -10.76
C ASP A 544 -43.68 -10.61 -10.54
N LEU A 545 -43.06 -11.63 -9.90
CA LEU A 545 -41.63 -11.70 -9.71
C LEU A 545 -40.86 -11.76 -11.04
N LYS A 546 -41.31 -12.55 -12.00
CA LYS A 546 -40.76 -12.57 -13.37
C LYS A 546 -40.90 -11.22 -14.05
N HIS A 547 -41.99 -10.52 -13.83
CA HIS A 547 -42.21 -9.20 -14.44
C HIS A 547 -41.27 -8.14 -13.83
N SER A 548 -41.10 -8.15 -12.51
CA SER A 548 -40.17 -7.22 -11.82
C SER A 548 -38.71 -7.42 -12.24
N MET A 549 -38.32 -8.65 -12.63
CA MET A 549 -36.96 -8.96 -13.10
C MET A 549 -36.79 -8.78 -14.61
N LYS A 550 -37.87 -8.56 -15.37
CA LYS A 550 -37.81 -8.53 -16.82
C LYS A 550 -36.98 -7.37 -17.37
N ARG A 551 -36.01 -7.67 -18.25
CA ARG A 551 -35.09 -6.73 -18.89
C ARG A 551 -34.09 -6.05 -17.95
N ILE A 552 -34.02 -6.43 -16.67
CA ILE A 552 -33.01 -5.95 -15.75
C ILE A 552 -31.72 -6.72 -15.97
N LYS A 553 -30.63 -5.99 -16.10
CA LYS A 553 -29.27 -6.57 -16.07
C LYS A 553 -28.74 -6.35 -14.65
N PRO A 554 -28.28 -7.39 -13.92
CA PRO A 554 -27.85 -7.26 -12.54
C PRO A 554 -26.84 -6.11 -12.30
N GLN A 555 -25.90 -5.92 -13.24
CA GLN A 555 -24.90 -4.86 -13.16
C GLN A 555 -25.45 -3.43 -13.27
N ASN A 556 -26.71 -3.25 -13.72
CA ASN A 556 -27.34 -1.94 -13.91
C ASN A 556 -28.62 -1.79 -13.10
N ILE A 557 -28.83 -2.65 -12.11
CA ILE A 557 -30.04 -2.62 -11.26
C ILE A 557 -30.02 -1.38 -10.39
N THR A 558 -31.19 -0.73 -10.25
CA THR A 558 -31.39 0.38 -9.31
C THR A 558 -31.89 -0.13 -7.95
N GLU A 559 -31.73 0.68 -6.90
CA GLU A 559 -32.25 0.37 -5.57
C GLU A 559 -33.76 0.09 -5.59
N GLU A 560 -34.54 0.92 -6.32
CA GLU A 560 -35.98 0.76 -6.46
C GLU A 560 -36.35 -0.58 -7.12
N GLN A 561 -35.62 -0.97 -8.16
CA GLN A 561 -35.79 -2.28 -8.80
C GLN A 561 -35.45 -3.43 -7.84
N GLY A 562 -34.37 -3.29 -7.07
CA GLY A 562 -33.98 -4.26 -6.04
C GLY A 562 -35.06 -4.45 -4.97
N ARG A 563 -35.65 -3.36 -4.48
CA ARG A 563 -36.78 -3.41 -3.52
C ARG A 563 -37.99 -4.13 -4.12
N ALA A 564 -38.40 -3.76 -5.34
CA ALA A 564 -39.55 -4.39 -6.00
C ALA A 564 -39.35 -5.91 -6.19
N ILE A 565 -38.13 -6.34 -6.53
CA ILE A 565 -37.81 -7.77 -6.65
C ILE A 565 -37.84 -8.45 -5.28
N LYS A 566 -37.35 -7.83 -4.23
CA LYS A 566 -37.37 -8.35 -2.86
C LYS A 566 -38.80 -8.58 -2.38
N GLU A 567 -39.67 -7.58 -2.52
CA GLU A 567 -41.09 -7.66 -2.15
C GLU A 567 -41.81 -8.79 -2.90
N ALA A 568 -41.58 -8.89 -4.23
CA ALA A 568 -42.16 -9.96 -5.03
C ALA A 568 -41.63 -11.36 -4.62
N SER A 569 -40.34 -11.44 -4.25
CA SER A 569 -39.72 -12.69 -3.76
C SER A 569 -40.31 -13.13 -2.41
N GLU A 570 -40.48 -12.20 -1.47
CA GLU A 570 -41.10 -12.46 -0.18
C GLU A 570 -42.52 -13.02 -0.33
N ARG A 571 -43.30 -12.48 -1.25
CA ARG A 571 -44.66 -12.98 -1.54
C ARG A 571 -44.65 -14.42 -2.06
N VAL A 572 -43.74 -14.76 -2.97
CA VAL A 572 -43.58 -16.16 -3.44
C VAL A 572 -43.16 -17.07 -2.29
N ASN A 573 -42.18 -16.64 -1.48
CA ASN A 573 -41.68 -17.41 -0.35
C ASN A 573 -42.76 -17.65 0.74
N GLN A 574 -43.71 -16.73 0.94
CA GLN A 574 -44.85 -16.92 1.86
C GLN A 574 -45.83 -17.98 1.37
N LEU A 575 -45.99 -18.11 0.06
CA LEU A 575 -46.92 -19.05 -0.57
C LEU A 575 -46.38 -20.48 -0.73
N ILE A 576 -45.08 -20.68 -0.59
CA ILE A 576 -44.39 -21.98 -0.69
C ILE A 576 -43.95 -22.53 0.67
N ARG A 577 -44.21 -21.76 1.76
CA ARG A 577 -44.06 -22.22 3.16
C ARG A 577 -45.30 -23.02 3.58
#